data_141d6ee9ff124b1ada52c63a70968074
#
_entry.id   141d6ee9ff124b1ada52c63a70968074
#
_cell.length_a   1.000
_cell.length_b   1.000
_cell.length_c   1.000
_cell.angle_alpha   90.00
_cell.angle_beta   90.00
_cell.angle_gamma   90.00
#
_symmetry.space_group_name_H-M   'P 1'
#
loop_
_entity.id
_entity.type
_entity.pdbx_description
1 polymer ?
#
loop_
_entity_poly.entity_id
_entity_poly.type
_entity_poly.pdbx_seq_one_letter_code
_entity_poly.pdbx_strand_id
1 'polypeptide(L)'
;MKRTVTLAALILGSAACLAEDVLPVIDVHMHADPYDYQGPPPLAMCTPMTMPVWDQQAPYAETFFGGMKNPQCDDPVWSPMSDEENLERNLAMIEKHNVYGVLAGEAAIIEQWVAAAPSRFFPGLTFSGMEGSPTPEDIVARFEAGKLDVLMEITTQYAGIKPTAPELKPYWEALEANDIPAGIHVGTGPPGVFYLGAANYRGRLHSALTMEGVLVEHPQLRVYLGHAGFPMLDDVLALMYAHPQVYVGTGVIVYTQTPESFYRYIKAIFDAGFGKRVMFGSDQMVWPETIERGINVINDAPFLTDEQKRDVLFNNAARFLRLSDDDIARMHAADNEP
;
A
#
# COMPACT_ATOMS: atom_id res chain seq x y z
N MET A 1 35.04 -68.83 27.83
CA MET A 1 35.19 -67.48 27.22
C MET A 1 33.81 -67.00 26.75
N LYS A 2 33.18 -66.18 27.56
CA LYS A 2 31.86 -65.57 27.18
C LYS A 2 32.11 -64.19 26.56
N ARG A 3 31.72 -63.96 25.28
CA ARG A 3 31.82 -62.67 24.63
C ARG A 3 30.53 -61.91 24.89
N THR A 4 30.66 -60.80 25.58
CA THR A 4 29.58 -59.82 25.76
C THR A 4 29.52 -58.89 24.53
N VAL A 5 28.37 -58.85 23.86
CA VAL A 5 28.10 -57.92 22.75
C VAL A 5 27.36 -56.75 23.37
N THR A 6 28.00 -55.58 23.33
CA THR A 6 27.39 -54.31 23.74
C THR A 6 26.69 -53.69 22.55
N LEU A 7 25.37 -53.57 22.62
CA LEU A 7 24.54 -52.89 21.60
C LEU A 7 24.55 -51.40 21.91
N ALA A 8 25.15 -50.59 21.02
CA ALA A 8 25.07 -49.13 21.09
C ALA A 8 23.77 -48.66 20.41
N ALA A 9 22.86 -48.09 21.17
CA ALA A 9 21.66 -47.47 20.65
C ALA A 9 22.02 -46.05 20.09
N LEU A 10 21.92 -45.88 18.78
CA LEU A 10 21.95 -44.54 18.13
C LEU A 10 20.62 -43.85 18.43
N ILE A 11 20.67 -42.78 19.23
CA ILE A 11 19.55 -41.84 19.38
C ILE A 11 19.64 -40.87 18.21
N LEU A 12 18.81 -41.08 17.20
CA LEU A 12 18.54 -40.08 16.16
C LEU A 12 17.66 -38.95 16.77
N GLY A 13 18.31 -37.88 17.19
CA GLY A 13 17.63 -36.66 17.55
C GLY A 13 17.03 -36.04 16.29
N SER A 14 15.70 -36.08 16.16
CA SER A 14 14.99 -35.26 15.18
C SER A 14 15.17 -33.81 15.60
N ALA A 15 16.00 -33.04 14.87
CA ALA A 15 15.96 -31.60 14.95
C ALA A 15 14.62 -31.16 14.30
N ALA A 16 13.65 -30.84 15.13
CA ALA A 16 12.50 -30.08 14.67
C ALA A 16 13.05 -28.74 14.18
N CYS A 17 13.02 -28.52 12.87
CA CYS A 17 13.21 -27.21 12.28
C CYS A 17 11.99 -26.40 12.76
N LEU A 18 12.17 -25.58 13.79
CA LEU A 18 11.19 -24.58 14.14
C LEU A 18 11.14 -23.65 12.94
N ALA A 19 10.00 -23.61 12.23
CA ALA A 19 9.75 -22.55 11.28
C ALA A 19 9.89 -21.23 12.07
N GLU A 20 10.71 -20.29 11.59
CA GLU A 20 10.73 -18.95 12.17
C GLU A 20 9.33 -18.35 11.97
N ASP A 21 8.70 -17.92 13.06
CA ASP A 21 7.40 -17.25 13.02
C ASP A 21 7.53 -16.01 12.13
N VAL A 22 6.73 -15.95 11.04
CA VAL A 22 6.72 -14.81 10.13
C VAL A 22 6.02 -13.66 10.82
N LEU A 23 6.78 -12.61 11.16
CA LEU A 23 6.24 -11.45 11.86
C LEU A 23 5.16 -10.74 11.01
N PRO A 24 4.05 -10.28 11.60
CA PRO A 24 2.96 -9.66 10.86
C PRO A 24 3.40 -8.36 10.18
N VAL A 25 2.84 -8.11 9.00
CA VAL A 25 3.01 -6.88 8.21
C VAL A 25 1.65 -6.22 8.05
N ILE A 26 1.56 -4.89 8.21
CA ILE A 26 0.38 -4.13 7.82
C ILE A 26 0.72 -3.39 6.54
N ASP A 27 0.01 -3.73 5.46
CA ASP A 27 0.05 -3.05 4.18
C ASP A 27 -1.08 -2.01 4.14
N VAL A 28 -0.73 -0.72 4.24
CA VAL A 28 -1.74 0.35 4.28
C VAL A 28 -2.28 0.75 2.91
N HIS A 29 -1.88 0.05 1.84
CA HIS A 29 -2.30 0.35 0.49
C HIS A 29 -2.34 -0.89 -0.39
N MET A 30 -3.46 -1.58 -0.39
CA MET A 30 -3.76 -2.70 -1.29
C MET A 30 -4.98 -2.37 -2.14
N HIS A 31 -5.03 -2.90 -3.36
CA HIS A 31 -6.15 -2.75 -4.27
C HIS A 31 -6.94 -4.05 -4.44
N ALA A 32 -8.26 -3.93 -4.24
CA ALA A 32 -9.26 -4.96 -4.59
C ALA A 32 -10.05 -4.47 -5.81
N ASP A 33 -9.38 -4.47 -6.96
CA ASP A 33 -9.91 -4.02 -8.24
C ASP A 33 -10.12 -5.22 -9.19
N PRO A 34 -10.91 -5.06 -10.26
CA PRO A 34 -11.01 -6.04 -11.34
C PRO A 34 -9.61 -6.36 -11.91
N TYR A 35 -9.40 -7.63 -12.29
CA TYR A 35 -8.10 -8.11 -12.80
C TYR A 35 -7.59 -7.34 -14.03
N ASP A 36 -8.48 -6.72 -14.80
CA ASP A 36 -8.17 -5.94 -15.99
C ASP A 36 -8.25 -4.41 -15.77
N TYR A 37 -8.34 -3.97 -14.53
CA TYR A 37 -8.46 -2.55 -14.16
C TYR A 37 -7.30 -1.69 -14.70
N GLN A 38 -6.09 -2.27 -14.75
CA GLN A 38 -4.90 -1.58 -15.27
C GLN A 38 -4.76 -1.68 -16.80
N GLY A 39 -5.72 -2.32 -17.48
CA GLY A 39 -5.77 -2.54 -18.92
C GLY A 39 -5.83 -4.02 -19.29
N PRO A 40 -5.99 -4.34 -20.60
CA PRO A 40 -6.22 -5.72 -21.04
C PRO A 40 -5.00 -6.62 -20.78
N PRO A 41 -5.16 -7.67 -19.92
CA PRO A 41 -4.07 -8.58 -19.56
C PRO A 41 -3.64 -9.48 -20.74
N PRO A 42 -2.46 -10.16 -20.66
CA PRO A 42 -1.51 -10.04 -19.57
C PRO A 42 -0.69 -8.74 -19.64
N LEU A 43 -0.46 -8.13 -18.48
CA LEU A 43 0.42 -6.98 -18.31
C LEU A 43 1.50 -7.30 -17.28
N ALA A 44 2.74 -6.94 -17.58
CA ALA A 44 3.88 -7.20 -16.72
C ALA A 44 4.28 -5.93 -15.94
N MET A 45 4.56 -6.10 -14.64
CA MET A 45 5.23 -5.11 -13.82
C MET A 45 6.69 -5.50 -13.61
N CYS A 46 7.60 -4.66 -14.11
CA CYS A 46 9.03 -4.77 -13.79
C CYS A 46 9.33 -4.08 -12.44
N THR A 47 10.17 -4.69 -11.64
CA THR A 47 10.59 -4.16 -10.33
C THR A 47 12.13 -4.06 -10.26
N PRO A 48 12.73 -2.88 -10.54
CA PRO A 48 12.09 -1.58 -10.76
C PRO A 48 11.43 -1.43 -12.13
N MET A 49 10.50 -0.46 -12.23
CA MET A 49 9.79 -0.17 -13.47
C MET A 49 10.71 0.46 -14.51
N THR A 50 10.63 -0.02 -15.74
CA THR A 50 11.31 0.62 -16.87
C THR A 50 10.51 1.84 -17.34
N MET A 51 11.11 3.03 -17.30
CA MET A 51 10.43 4.25 -17.74
C MET A 51 10.25 4.27 -19.26
N PRO A 52 9.01 4.52 -19.76
CA PRO A 52 8.77 4.58 -21.21
C PRO A 52 9.54 5.72 -21.88
N VAL A 53 10.07 5.45 -23.06
CA VAL A 53 10.60 6.47 -23.97
C VAL A 53 9.62 6.63 -25.11
N TRP A 54 8.95 7.79 -25.17
CA TRP A 54 7.87 8.02 -26.10
C TRP A 54 8.31 8.75 -27.37
N ASP A 55 8.00 8.16 -28.52
CA ASP A 55 8.00 8.86 -29.82
C ASP A 55 6.57 9.39 -30.08
N GLN A 56 6.43 10.72 -30.14
CA GLN A 56 5.14 11.39 -30.32
C GLN A 56 4.48 11.13 -31.69
N GLN A 57 5.11 10.38 -32.58
CA GLN A 57 4.49 9.95 -33.84
C GLN A 57 3.44 8.84 -33.62
N ALA A 58 3.44 8.18 -32.47
CA ALA A 58 2.44 7.19 -32.06
C ALA A 58 1.72 7.60 -30.78
N PRO A 59 0.49 7.09 -30.53
CA PRO A 59 -0.20 7.29 -29.27
C PRO A 59 0.63 6.81 -28.08
N TYR A 60 0.70 7.60 -27.00
CA TYR A 60 1.47 7.21 -25.81
C TYR A 60 1.03 5.87 -25.20
N ALA A 61 -0.27 5.59 -25.22
CA ALA A 61 -0.82 4.34 -24.73
C ALA A 61 -0.20 3.10 -25.41
N GLU A 62 0.15 3.18 -26.70
CA GLU A 62 0.83 2.08 -27.40
C GLU A 62 2.24 1.85 -26.85
N THR A 63 2.97 2.94 -26.55
CA THR A 63 4.30 2.85 -25.91
C THR A 63 4.21 2.27 -24.51
N PHE A 64 3.27 2.78 -23.68
CA PHE A 64 3.10 2.39 -22.29
C PHE A 64 2.69 0.91 -22.17
N PHE A 65 1.58 0.53 -22.79
CA PHE A 65 1.10 -0.86 -22.75
C PHE A 65 1.99 -1.83 -23.55
N GLY A 66 2.63 -1.34 -24.62
CA GLY A 66 3.63 -2.11 -25.37
C GLY A 66 4.81 -2.55 -24.51
N GLY A 67 5.28 -1.66 -23.62
CA GLY A 67 6.32 -1.97 -22.65
C GLY A 67 5.88 -3.00 -21.60
N MET A 68 4.64 -2.90 -21.13
CA MET A 68 4.07 -3.86 -20.16
C MET A 68 3.77 -5.23 -20.79
N LYS A 69 3.46 -5.29 -22.08
CA LYS A 69 3.25 -6.55 -22.81
C LYS A 69 4.56 -7.22 -23.24
N ASN A 70 5.62 -6.44 -23.36
CA ASN A 70 6.95 -6.91 -23.79
C ASN A 70 8.01 -6.39 -22.80
N PRO A 71 7.99 -6.86 -21.53
CA PRO A 71 8.88 -6.35 -20.49
C PRO A 71 10.36 -6.60 -20.85
N GLN A 72 11.22 -5.68 -20.42
CA GLN A 72 12.66 -5.76 -20.64
C GLN A 72 13.45 -6.14 -19.36
N CYS A 73 12.75 -6.57 -18.31
CA CYS A 73 13.34 -7.08 -17.09
C CYS A 73 13.34 -8.61 -17.06
N ASP A 74 14.26 -9.19 -16.28
CA ASP A 74 14.46 -10.64 -16.23
C ASP A 74 13.36 -11.41 -15.51
N ASP A 75 12.71 -10.77 -14.52
CA ASP A 75 11.71 -11.40 -13.64
C ASP A 75 10.49 -10.49 -13.42
N PRO A 76 9.65 -10.31 -14.47
CA PRO A 76 8.45 -9.50 -14.36
C PRO A 76 7.34 -10.20 -13.57
N VAL A 77 6.59 -9.43 -12.80
CA VAL A 77 5.33 -9.88 -12.19
C VAL A 77 4.21 -9.71 -13.21
N TRP A 78 3.55 -10.80 -13.59
CA TRP A 78 2.44 -10.76 -14.56
C TRP A 78 1.10 -10.54 -13.87
N SER A 79 0.23 -9.75 -14.48
CA SER A 79 -1.15 -9.59 -14.01
C SER A 79 -1.93 -10.92 -14.14
N PRO A 80 -2.94 -11.16 -13.29
CA PRO A 80 -3.84 -12.30 -13.41
C PRO A 80 -4.71 -12.22 -14.67
N MET A 81 -5.37 -13.32 -15.00
CA MET A 81 -6.24 -13.44 -16.17
C MET A 81 -7.73 -13.48 -15.80
N SER A 82 -8.06 -13.43 -14.49
CA SER A 82 -9.42 -13.37 -13.96
C SER A 82 -9.44 -12.76 -12.55
N ASP A 83 -10.61 -12.31 -12.08
CA ASP A 83 -10.80 -11.80 -10.71
C ASP A 83 -10.55 -12.90 -9.67
N GLU A 84 -10.88 -14.14 -10.00
CA GLU A 84 -10.66 -15.30 -9.15
C GLU A 84 -9.15 -15.56 -8.95
N GLU A 85 -8.36 -15.55 -10.04
CA GLU A 85 -6.89 -15.66 -9.97
C GLU A 85 -6.27 -14.46 -9.23
N ASN A 86 -6.82 -13.24 -9.42
CA ASN A 86 -6.36 -12.06 -8.71
C ASN A 86 -6.52 -12.22 -7.20
N LEU A 87 -7.70 -12.62 -6.75
CA LEU A 87 -7.96 -12.88 -5.33
C LEU A 87 -7.06 -14.00 -4.78
N GLU A 88 -7.00 -15.15 -5.46
CA GLU A 88 -6.21 -16.30 -5.03
C GLU A 88 -4.74 -15.95 -4.83
N ARG A 89 -4.12 -15.26 -5.80
CA ARG A 89 -2.71 -14.87 -5.72
C ARG A 89 -2.44 -13.83 -4.63
N ASN A 90 -3.38 -12.89 -4.41
CA ASN A 90 -3.26 -11.95 -3.29
C ASN A 90 -3.35 -12.68 -1.94
N LEU A 91 -4.28 -13.62 -1.78
CA LEU A 91 -4.40 -14.42 -0.56
C LEU A 91 -3.13 -15.26 -0.30
N ALA A 92 -2.54 -15.82 -1.36
CA ALA A 92 -1.26 -16.55 -1.23
C ALA A 92 -0.11 -15.64 -0.72
N MET A 93 -0.04 -14.38 -1.17
CA MET A 93 0.96 -13.43 -0.66
C MET A 93 0.67 -13.02 0.78
N ILE A 94 -0.59 -12.81 1.12
CA ILE A 94 -1.06 -12.48 2.48
C ILE A 94 -0.68 -13.60 3.46
N GLU A 95 -0.94 -14.84 3.10
CA GLU A 95 -0.58 -16.01 3.91
C GLU A 95 0.94 -16.14 4.06
N LYS A 96 1.66 -16.11 2.94
CA LYS A 96 3.12 -16.29 2.90
C LYS A 96 3.88 -15.28 3.75
N HIS A 97 3.42 -14.04 3.82
CA HIS A 97 4.11 -12.92 4.47
C HIS A 97 3.38 -12.39 5.70
N ASN A 98 2.37 -13.10 6.20
CA ASN A 98 1.52 -12.70 7.33
C ASN A 98 1.04 -11.25 7.22
N VAL A 99 0.45 -10.89 6.05
CA VAL A 99 0.02 -9.52 5.75
C VAL A 99 -1.41 -9.28 6.22
N TYR A 100 -1.65 -8.05 6.71
CA TYR A 100 -2.95 -7.46 6.98
C TYR A 100 -3.09 -6.21 6.11
N GLY A 101 -4.09 -6.16 5.23
CA GLY A 101 -4.17 -5.14 4.18
C GLY A 101 -5.29 -4.15 4.34
N VAL A 102 -5.00 -2.84 4.20
CA VAL A 102 -6.03 -1.81 3.97
C VAL A 102 -6.39 -1.82 2.49
N LEU A 103 -7.66 -2.12 2.19
CA LEU A 103 -8.13 -2.24 0.81
C LEU A 103 -8.62 -0.92 0.24
N ALA A 104 -8.13 -0.56 -0.94
CA ALA A 104 -8.77 0.37 -1.87
C ALA A 104 -9.52 -0.43 -2.93
N GLY A 105 -10.52 0.15 -3.59
CA GLY A 105 -11.23 -0.51 -4.69
C GLY A 105 -12.73 -0.26 -4.67
N GLU A 106 -13.46 -1.08 -5.43
CA GLU A 106 -14.91 -1.05 -5.47
C GLU A 106 -15.53 -1.82 -4.29
N ALA A 107 -16.57 -1.27 -3.68
CA ALA A 107 -17.19 -1.82 -2.48
C ALA A 107 -17.59 -3.30 -2.62
N ALA A 108 -18.11 -3.71 -3.79
CA ALA A 108 -18.54 -5.09 -4.01
C ALA A 108 -17.37 -6.08 -4.05
N ILE A 109 -16.22 -5.68 -4.63
CA ILE A 109 -15.01 -6.51 -4.70
C ILE A 109 -14.36 -6.57 -3.33
N ILE A 110 -14.29 -5.46 -2.61
CA ILE A 110 -13.81 -5.40 -1.22
C ILE A 110 -14.64 -6.34 -0.32
N GLU A 111 -15.98 -6.29 -0.40
CA GLU A 111 -16.84 -7.20 0.36
C GLU A 111 -16.56 -8.68 0.04
N GLN A 112 -16.26 -9.01 -1.22
CA GLN A 112 -15.87 -10.37 -1.63
C GLN A 112 -14.52 -10.78 -1.02
N TRP A 113 -13.50 -9.91 -1.07
CA TRP A 113 -12.18 -10.19 -0.51
C TRP A 113 -12.23 -10.34 1.01
N VAL A 114 -12.95 -9.44 1.69
CA VAL A 114 -13.16 -9.53 3.15
C VAL A 114 -13.89 -10.82 3.53
N ALA A 115 -14.88 -11.26 2.72
CA ALA A 115 -15.58 -12.53 2.97
C ALA A 115 -14.65 -13.76 2.79
N ALA A 116 -13.66 -13.68 1.89
CA ALA A 116 -12.69 -14.75 1.66
C ALA A 116 -11.66 -14.86 2.80
N ALA A 117 -11.26 -13.74 3.43
CA ALA A 117 -10.32 -13.71 4.55
C ALA A 117 -10.68 -12.61 5.56
N PRO A 118 -11.71 -12.81 6.40
CA PRO A 118 -12.31 -11.75 7.23
C PRO A 118 -11.35 -11.09 8.24
N SER A 119 -10.34 -11.83 8.71
CA SER A 119 -9.38 -11.33 9.70
C SER A 119 -8.16 -10.65 9.08
N ARG A 120 -8.04 -10.63 7.75
CA ARG A 120 -6.83 -10.16 7.05
C ARG A 120 -6.96 -8.77 6.44
N PHE A 121 -8.17 -8.23 6.38
CA PHE A 121 -8.40 -6.97 5.70
C PHE A 121 -9.05 -5.90 6.58
N PHE A 122 -8.61 -4.68 6.37
CA PHE A 122 -9.27 -3.45 6.78
C PHE A 122 -10.01 -2.89 5.55
N PRO A 123 -11.35 -3.00 5.49
CA PRO A 123 -12.09 -2.51 4.33
C PRO A 123 -11.94 -1.01 4.15
N GLY A 124 -11.64 -0.61 2.93
CA GLY A 124 -11.59 0.77 2.50
C GLY A 124 -12.61 1.06 1.41
N LEU A 125 -12.36 2.09 0.64
CA LEU A 125 -13.18 2.47 -0.52
C LEU A 125 -12.42 3.52 -1.34
N THR A 126 -12.24 3.29 -2.65
CA THR A 126 -11.70 4.31 -3.54
C THR A 126 -12.67 5.47 -3.71
N PHE A 127 -12.17 6.69 -3.55
CA PHE A 127 -12.96 7.91 -3.64
C PHE A 127 -12.35 8.90 -4.63
N SER A 128 -13.00 9.13 -5.75
CA SER A 128 -12.54 10.04 -6.80
C SER A 128 -13.10 11.47 -6.71
N GLY A 129 -14.14 11.70 -5.90
CA GLY A 129 -14.87 12.96 -5.82
C GLY A 129 -15.68 13.28 -7.09
N MET A 130 -15.83 12.31 -8.00
CA MET A 130 -16.59 12.46 -9.23
C MET A 130 -18.05 12.05 -9.03
N GLU A 131 -18.89 12.28 -10.06
CA GLU A 131 -20.29 11.83 -10.06
C GLU A 131 -20.36 10.32 -9.77
N GLY A 132 -21.24 9.94 -8.84
CA GLY A 132 -21.37 8.56 -8.38
C GLY A 132 -20.50 8.20 -7.16
N SER A 133 -19.61 9.09 -6.72
CA SER A 133 -18.91 8.92 -5.44
C SER A 133 -19.91 8.92 -4.27
N PRO A 134 -19.64 8.13 -3.19
CA PRO A 134 -20.49 8.13 -1.98
C PRO A 134 -20.54 9.51 -1.34
N THR A 135 -21.67 9.83 -0.71
CA THR A 135 -21.80 11.07 0.07
C THR A 135 -21.04 10.96 1.40
N PRO A 136 -20.77 12.08 2.12
CA PRO A 136 -20.18 12.03 3.46
C PRO A 136 -21.00 11.14 4.43
N GLU A 137 -22.33 11.20 4.35
CA GLU A 137 -23.24 10.40 5.15
C GLU A 137 -23.12 8.90 4.82
N ASP A 138 -22.95 8.52 3.54
CA ASP A 138 -22.74 7.14 3.13
C ASP A 138 -21.41 6.60 3.66
N ILE A 139 -20.36 7.43 3.68
CA ILE A 139 -19.05 7.06 4.23
C ILE A 139 -19.17 6.80 5.74
N VAL A 140 -19.81 7.70 6.48
CA VAL A 140 -20.02 7.55 7.93
C VAL A 140 -20.87 6.30 8.20
N ALA A 141 -21.96 6.09 7.46
CA ALA A 141 -22.83 4.91 7.65
C ALA A 141 -22.07 3.58 7.38
N ARG A 142 -21.16 3.55 6.40
CA ARG A 142 -20.31 2.38 6.15
C ARG A 142 -19.33 2.15 7.30
N PHE A 143 -18.73 3.20 7.83
CA PHE A 143 -17.82 3.12 8.97
C PHE A 143 -18.54 2.61 10.22
N GLU A 144 -19.70 3.17 10.56
CA GLU A 144 -20.51 2.71 11.69
C GLU A 144 -20.99 1.26 11.56
N ALA A 145 -21.18 0.79 10.32
CA ALA A 145 -21.56 -0.59 10.02
C ALA A 145 -20.38 -1.58 9.98
N GLY A 146 -19.14 -1.12 10.21
CA GLY A 146 -17.92 -1.95 10.10
C GLY A 146 -17.62 -2.41 8.66
N LYS A 147 -18.10 -1.66 7.67
CA LYS A 147 -17.86 -1.90 6.23
C LYS A 147 -16.83 -0.95 5.62
N LEU A 148 -16.25 -0.11 6.45
CA LEU A 148 -15.17 0.83 6.14
C LEU A 148 -14.34 1.03 7.39
N ASP A 149 -13.04 0.83 7.32
CA ASP A 149 -12.09 1.18 8.39
C ASP A 149 -11.26 2.42 8.01
N VAL A 150 -10.99 2.60 6.72
CA VAL A 150 -10.17 3.69 6.17
C VAL A 150 -10.78 4.18 4.86
N LEU A 151 -10.96 5.50 4.67
CA LEU A 151 -11.27 6.01 3.33
C LEU A 151 -9.99 6.02 2.50
N MET A 152 -9.80 4.96 1.71
CA MET A 152 -8.61 4.70 0.91
C MET A 152 -9.03 4.09 -0.44
N GLU A 153 -8.62 4.63 -1.55
CA GLU A 153 -7.71 5.71 -1.82
C GLU A 153 -8.48 6.96 -2.27
N ILE A 154 -8.14 8.14 -1.74
CA ILE A 154 -8.72 9.40 -2.20
C ILE A 154 -7.90 9.89 -3.40
N THR A 155 -8.49 9.87 -4.60
CA THR A 155 -7.82 10.10 -5.90
C THR A 155 -8.31 11.35 -6.63
N THR A 156 -8.90 12.31 -5.92
CA THR A 156 -9.57 13.49 -6.50
C THR A 156 -8.67 14.31 -7.43
N GLN A 157 -7.35 14.31 -7.20
CA GLN A 157 -6.38 15.06 -7.98
C GLN A 157 -6.25 14.56 -9.43
N TYR A 158 -6.60 13.29 -9.72
CA TYR A 158 -6.68 12.79 -11.11
C TYR A 158 -7.77 13.48 -11.90
N ALA A 159 -8.88 13.83 -11.26
CA ALA A 159 -9.96 14.63 -11.82
C ALA A 159 -9.64 16.14 -11.87
N GLY A 160 -8.49 16.57 -11.37
CA GLY A 160 -8.11 17.98 -11.26
C GLY A 160 -8.72 18.70 -10.06
N ILE A 161 -9.34 17.96 -9.13
CA ILE A 161 -9.98 18.50 -7.92
C ILE A 161 -8.91 18.58 -6.81
N LYS A 162 -8.73 19.78 -6.26
CA LYS A 162 -7.78 20.01 -5.15
C LYS A 162 -8.36 19.48 -3.84
N PRO A 163 -7.54 19.01 -2.90
CA PRO A 163 -8.02 18.67 -1.55
C PRO A 163 -8.77 19.80 -0.84
N THR A 164 -8.42 21.07 -1.13
CA THR A 164 -9.09 22.27 -0.59
C THR A 164 -10.28 22.74 -1.41
N ALA A 165 -10.78 21.93 -2.36
CA ALA A 165 -11.96 22.30 -3.15
C ALA A 165 -13.20 22.34 -2.25
N PRO A 166 -14.10 23.34 -2.41
CA PRO A 166 -15.26 23.50 -1.53
C PRO A 166 -16.16 22.26 -1.45
N GLU A 167 -16.27 21.51 -2.53
CA GLU A 167 -17.05 20.27 -2.62
C GLU A 167 -16.48 19.13 -1.77
N LEU A 168 -15.20 19.17 -1.40
CA LEU A 168 -14.58 18.18 -0.53
C LEU A 168 -14.66 18.53 0.95
N LYS A 169 -14.98 19.78 1.29
CA LYS A 169 -15.03 20.22 2.68
C LYS A 169 -15.98 19.37 3.56
N PRO A 170 -17.23 19.01 3.14
CA PRO A 170 -18.08 18.15 3.94
C PRO A 170 -17.51 16.77 4.23
N TYR A 171 -16.66 16.26 3.32
CA TYR A 171 -15.98 14.97 3.53
C TYR A 171 -14.91 15.07 4.63
N TRP A 172 -14.07 16.11 4.60
CA TRP A 172 -13.06 16.32 5.64
C TRP A 172 -13.71 16.53 7.01
N GLU A 173 -14.82 17.31 7.07
CA GLU A 173 -15.62 17.50 8.30
C GLU A 173 -16.17 16.16 8.83
N ALA A 174 -16.71 15.30 7.97
CA ALA A 174 -17.24 14.00 8.34
C ALA A 174 -16.16 13.03 8.82
N LEU A 175 -15.01 12.97 8.11
CA LEU A 175 -13.89 12.10 8.48
C LEU A 175 -13.28 12.51 9.82
N GLU A 176 -13.07 13.82 10.06
CA GLU A 176 -12.53 14.31 11.32
C GLU A 176 -13.51 14.08 12.49
N ALA A 177 -14.79 14.39 12.30
CA ALA A 177 -15.82 14.29 13.34
C ALA A 177 -16.06 12.84 13.82
N ASN A 178 -15.85 11.86 12.95
CA ASN A 178 -16.05 10.44 13.24
C ASN A 178 -14.74 9.67 13.41
N ASP A 179 -13.60 10.37 13.45
CA ASP A 179 -12.27 9.77 13.57
C ASP A 179 -12.00 8.68 12.52
N ILE A 180 -12.49 8.89 11.28
CA ILE A 180 -12.26 7.99 10.16
C ILE A 180 -10.91 8.32 9.52
N PRO A 181 -9.93 7.40 9.49
CA PRO A 181 -8.65 7.67 8.86
C PRO A 181 -8.78 7.74 7.33
N ALA A 182 -7.95 8.56 6.72
CA ALA A 182 -7.93 8.79 5.28
C ALA A 182 -6.55 8.54 4.67
N GLY A 183 -6.53 7.80 3.56
CA GLY A 183 -5.37 7.67 2.68
C GLY A 183 -5.58 8.46 1.40
N ILE A 184 -4.71 9.41 1.10
CA ILE A 184 -4.82 10.24 -0.09
C ILE A 184 -3.69 9.99 -1.06
N HIS A 185 -4.03 9.92 -2.35
CA HIS A 185 -3.06 9.83 -3.44
C HIS A 185 -2.24 11.13 -3.52
N VAL A 186 -1.06 11.12 -2.95
CA VAL A 186 -0.09 12.22 -3.02
C VAL A 186 1.25 11.68 -3.49
N GLY A 187 1.68 12.17 -4.63
CA GLY A 187 2.76 11.65 -5.44
C GLY A 187 2.31 11.58 -6.89
N THR A 188 3.24 11.42 -7.82
CA THR A 188 2.88 11.32 -9.23
C THR A 188 2.25 9.93 -9.51
N GLY A 189 1.23 9.90 -10.36
CA GLY A 189 0.65 8.65 -10.86
C GLY A 189 1.55 7.96 -11.90
N PRO A 190 0.98 7.03 -12.69
CA PRO A 190 1.74 6.32 -13.74
C PRO A 190 2.45 7.28 -14.68
N PRO A 191 3.63 6.91 -15.23
CA PRO A 191 4.33 7.73 -16.21
C PRO A 191 3.41 8.11 -17.36
N GLY A 192 3.33 9.41 -17.69
CA GLY A 192 2.51 9.88 -18.80
C GLY A 192 0.99 9.78 -18.58
N VAL A 193 0.51 9.67 -17.36
CA VAL A 193 -0.90 9.47 -17.00
C VAL A 193 -1.87 10.43 -17.70
N PHE A 194 -1.47 11.68 -17.97
CA PHE A 194 -2.28 12.63 -18.77
C PHE A 194 -2.63 12.05 -20.15
N TYR A 195 -1.68 11.36 -20.78
CA TYR A 195 -1.84 10.76 -22.10
C TYR A 195 -2.50 9.38 -22.06
N LEU A 196 -2.76 8.84 -20.86
CA LEU A 196 -3.50 7.59 -20.62
C LEU A 196 -4.98 7.84 -20.29
N GLY A 197 -5.47 9.08 -20.45
CA GLY A 197 -6.88 9.42 -20.31
C GLY A 197 -7.21 10.36 -19.13
N ALA A 198 -6.29 10.62 -18.21
CA ALA A 198 -6.52 11.56 -17.11
C ALA A 198 -6.29 13.03 -17.58
N ALA A 199 -7.17 13.54 -18.44
CA ALA A 199 -7.01 14.84 -19.11
C ALA A 199 -6.91 16.03 -18.13
N ASN A 200 -7.46 15.90 -16.93
CA ASN A 200 -7.43 16.94 -15.89
C ASN A 200 -6.23 16.80 -14.94
N TYR A 201 -5.46 15.70 -15.05
CA TYR A 201 -4.27 15.47 -14.23
C TYR A 201 -3.26 16.62 -14.39
N ARG A 202 -2.73 17.07 -13.26
CA ARG A 202 -1.63 18.03 -13.20
C ARG A 202 -0.69 17.63 -12.06
N GLY A 203 0.57 17.31 -12.35
CA GLY A 203 1.58 16.88 -11.36
C GLY A 203 1.65 17.76 -10.11
N ARG A 204 1.47 19.10 -10.26
CA ARG A 204 1.45 20.01 -9.12
C ARG A 204 0.30 19.79 -8.11
N LEU A 205 -0.80 19.14 -8.53
CA LEU A 205 -1.92 18.82 -7.64
C LEU A 205 -1.61 17.61 -6.75
N HIS A 206 -0.54 16.89 -7.05
CA HIS A 206 -0.06 15.73 -6.30
C HIS A 206 1.10 16.07 -5.35
N SER A 207 1.38 17.36 -5.11
CA SER A 207 2.28 17.82 -4.05
C SER A 207 1.63 17.64 -2.69
N ALA A 208 2.43 17.24 -1.69
CA ALA A 208 2.00 17.11 -0.31
C ALA A 208 1.41 18.42 0.25
N LEU A 209 1.95 19.57 -0.16
CA LEU A 209 1.50 20.89 0.29
C LEU A 209 0.06 21.23 -0.15
N THR A 210 -0.53 20.49 -1.08
CA THR A 210 -1.95 20.66 -1.42
C THR A 210 -2.89 20.28 -0.25
N MET A 211 -2.41 19.49 0.71
CA MET A 211 -3.13 19.11 1.92
C MET A 211 -3.07 20.15 3.05
N GLU A 212 -2.15 21.12 2.99
CA GLU A 212 -1.91 22.05 4.09
C GLU A 212 -3.18 22.79 4.53
N GLY A 213 -3.97 23.32 3.56
CA GLY A 213 -5.22 24.02 3.87
C GLY A 213 -6.26 23.14 4.57
N VAL A 214 -6.35 21.86 4.18
CA VAL A 214 -7.22 20.88 4.83
C VAL A 214 -6.78 20.65 6.27
N LEU A 215 -5.48 20.44 6.51
CA LEU A 215 -4.94 20.14 7.83
C LEU A 215 -5.00 21.34 8.81
N VAL A 216 -5.00 22.56 8.28
CA VAL A 216 -5.22 23.77 9.09
C VAL A 216 -6.68 23.87 9.55
N GLU A 217 -7.64 23.54 8.67
CA GLU A 217 -9.07 23.56 9.01
C GLU A 217 -9.48 22.33 9.83
N HIS A 218 -8.81 21.18 9.64
CA HIS A 218 -9.11 19.89 10.27
C HIS A 218 -7.89 19.31 11.02
N PRO A 219 -7.48 19.92 12.16
CA PRO A 219 -6.25 19.54 12.85
C PRO A 219 -6.30 18.14 13.52
N GLN A 220 -7.49 17.55 13.70
CA GLN A 220 -7.68 16.22 14.26
C GLN A 220 -7.79 15.14 13.18
N LEU A 221 -7.81 15.50 11.90
CA LEU A 221 -7.92 14.54 10.80
C LEU A 221 -6.72 13.59 10.78
N ARG A 222 -7.00 12.28 10.84
CA ARG A 222 -5.98 11.24 10.65
C ARG A 222 -5.77 11.00 9.16
N VAL A 223 -4.59 11.35 8.64
CA VAL A 223 -4.32 11.23 7.20
C VAL A 223 -2.93 10.69 6.93
N TYR A 224 -2.81 9.92 5.86
CA TYR A 224 -1.53 9.54 5.28
C TYR A 224 -1.49 9.75 3.77
N LEU A 225 -0.29 10.01 3.26
CA LEU A 225 -0.01 10.22 1.85
C LEU A 225 0.38 8.89 1.22
N GLY A 226 -0.41 8.37 0.29
CA GLY A 226 -0.30 7.00 -0.25
C GLY A 226 1.06 6.65 -0.84
N HIS A 227 1.73 7.60 -1.51
CA HIS A 227 3.02 7.39 -2.20
C HIS A 227 4.14 8.27 -1.62
N ALA A 228 4.05 8.58 -0.33
CA ALA A 228 5.01 9.46 0.36
C ALA A 228 5.29 10.78 -0.38
N GLY A 229 4.38 11.24 -1.25
CA GLY A 229 4.56 12.46 -2.04
C GLY A 229 5.67 12.41 -3.09
N PHE A 230 6.19 11.22 -3.40
CA PHE A 230 7.28 11.06 -4.37
C PHE A 230 6.92 11.68 -5.75
N PRO A 231 7.85 12.38 -6.41
CA PRO A 231 9.26 12.64 -6.04
C PRO A 231 9.47 13.99 -5.33
N MET A 232 8.42 14.67 -4.86
CA MET A 232 8.45 16.05 -4.31
C MET A 232 8.85 16.05 -2.82
N LEU A 233 10.08 15.62 -2.54
CA LEU A 233 10.59 15.40 -1.18
C LEU A 233 10.48 16.63 -0.28
N ASP A 234 10.88 17.80 -0.77
CA ASP A 234 10.90 19.04 0.03
C ASP A 234 9.48 19.42 0.48
N ASP A 235 8.48 19.20 -0.36
CA ASP A 235 7.08 19.46 -0.03
C ASP A 235 6.58 18.52 1.06
N VAL A 236 6.99 17.25 1.01
CA VAL A 236 6.65 16.24 2.05
C VAL A 236 7.31 16.59 3.36
N LEU A 237 8.60 16.92 3.35
CA LEU A 237 9.33 17.31 4.56
C LEU A 237 8.73 18.55 5.19
N ALA A 238 8.37 19.57 4.38
CA ALA A 238 7.71 20.79 4.86
C ALA A 238 6.35 20.48 5.50
N LEU A 239 5.50 19.66 4.85
CA LEU A 239 4.21 19.31 5.38
C LEU A 239 4.32 18.48 6.67
N MET A 240 5.18 17.47 6.70
CA MET A 240 5.38 16.62 7.89
C MET A 240 5.99 17.40 9.07
N TYR A 241 6.78 18.45 8.79
CA TYR A 241 7.32 19.32 9.82
C TYR A 241 6.24 20.21 10.43
N ALA A 242 5.38 20.81 9.59
CA ALA A 242 4.32 21.70 10.03
C ALA A 242 3.13 20.94 10.66
N HIS A 243 2.85 19.71 10.21
CA HIS A 243 1.66 18.93 10.58
C HIS A 243 2.05 17.54 11.14
N PRO A 244 2.22 17.42 12.49
CA PRO A 244 2.71 16.20 13.11
C PRO A 244 1.76 14.99 13.01
N GLN A 245 0.48 15.22 12.66
CA GLN A 245 -0.52 14.15 12.43
C GLN A 245 -0.38 13.44 11.08
N VAL A 246 0.44 13.98 10.13
CA VAL A 246 0.60 13.40 8.79
C VAL A 246 1.53 12.20 8.82
N TYR A 247 1.08 11.10 8.25
CA TYR A 247 1.86 9.90 7.95
C TYR A 247 2.09 9.76 6.44
N VAL A 248 3.01 8.88 6.06
CA VAL A 248 3.28 8.57 4.65
C VAL A 248 3.33 7.06 4.44
N GLY A 249 2.78 6.60 3.32
CA GLY A 249 2.86 5.21 2.86
C GLY A 249 3.88 5.07 1.72
N THR A 250 4.44 3.87 1.56
CA THR A 250 5.44 3.57 0.51
C THR A 250 4.83 3.08 -0.80
N GLY A 251 3.50 3.10 -0.92
CA GLY A 251 2.74 2.53 -2.04
C GLY A 251 3.36 2.80 -3.41
N VAL A 252 3.41 1.80 -4.24
CA VAL A 252 4.00 1.68 -5.57
C VAL A 252 5.50 2.03 -5.66
N ILE A 253 5.96 3.09 -4.99
CA ILE A 253 7.35 3.57 -5.11
C ILE A 253 8.36 2.58 -4.53
N VAL A 254 7.96 1.74 -3.58
CA VAL A 254 8.81 0.76 -2.91
C VAL A 254 9.40 -0.27 -3.88
N TYR A 255 8.71 -0.60 -4.97
CA TYR A 255 9.18 -1.56 -5.95
C TYR A 255 9.31 -1.00 -7.38
N THR A 256 8.67 0.14 -7.71
CA THR A 256 8.78 0.75 -9.04
C THR A 256 10.03 1.61 -9.19
N GLN A 257 10.58 2.10 -8.09
CA GLN A 257 11.85 2.84 -8.09
C GLN A 257 13.02 1.87 -7.95
N THR A 258 14.22 2.28 -8.45
CA THR A 258 15.42 1.51 -8.10
C THR A 258 15.65 1.57 -6.58
N PRO A 259 16.22 0.51 -5.96
CA PRO A 259 16.50 0.53 -4.51
C PRO A 259 17.26 1.79 -4.07
N GLU A 260 18.26 2.25 -4.85
CA GLU A 260 19.03 3.44 -4.53
C GLU A 260 18.18 4.72 -4.55
N SER A 261 17.22 4.83 -5.49
CA SER A 261 16.32 5.98 -5.59
C SER A 261 15.33 5.99 -4.42
N PHE A 262 14.72 4.83 -4.14
CA PHE A 262 13.79 4.66 -3.02
C PHE A 262 14.48 4.90 -1.68
N TYR A 263 15.63 4.27 -1.43
CA TYR A 263 16.38 4.42 -0.19
C TYR A 263 16.84 5.86 0.05
N ARG A 264 17.33 6.56 -0.98
CA ARG A 264 17.68 7.97 -0.86
C ARG A 264 16.49 8.82 -0.43
N TYR A 265 15.31 8.57 -1.00
CA TYR A 265 14.09 9.30 -0.70
C TYR A 265 13.60 9.03 0.73
N ILE A 266 13.43 7.78 1.11
CA ILE A 266 12.93 7.38 2.44
C ILE A 266 13.95 7.74 3.52
N LYS A 267 15.25 7.54 3.26
CA LYS A 267 16.30 7.94 4.19
C LYS A 267 16.23 9.42 4.55
N ALA A 268 15.95 10.30 3.60
CA ALA A 268 15.80 11.74 3.88
C ALA A 268 14.65 12.02 4.85
N ILE A 269 13.53 11.28 4.76
CA ILE A 269 12.40 11.37 5.71
C ILE A 269 12.84 10.89 7.11
N PHE A 270 13.63 9.80 7.19
CA PHE A 270 14.18 9.29 8.44
C PHE A 270 15.20 10.27 9.05
N ASP A 271 16.12 10.82 8.24
CA ASP A 271 17.13 11.79 8.68
C ASP A 271 16.49 13.09 9.22
N ALA A 272 15.32 13.47 8.70
CA ALA A 272 14.52 14.57 9.23
C ALA A 272 13.78 14.23 10.55
N GLY A 273 13.90 13.00 11.05
CA GLY A 273 13.28 12.56 12.31
C GLY A 273 11.85 12.03 12.17
N PHE A 274 11.35 11.78 10.96
CA PHE A 274 9.96 11.39 10.72
C PHE A 274 9.75 9.87 10.55
N GLY A 275 10.77 9.04 10.80
CA GLY A 275 10.71 7.59 10.60
C GLY A 275 9.56 6.87 11.30
N LYS A 276 9.12 7.38 12.47
CA LYS A 276 7.95 6.82 13.18
C LYS A 276 6.59 7.14 12.51
N ARG A 277 6.60 7.79 11.35
CA ARG A 277 5.40 8.13 10.56
C ARG A 277 5.47 7.62 9.11
N VAL A 278 6.42 6.72 8.83
CA VAL A 278 6.54 6.01 7.55
C VAL A 278 5.90 4.63 7.69
N MET A 279 4.93 4.29 6.84
CA MET A 279 4.21 3.02 6.85
C MET A 279 4.45 2.26 5.55
N PHE A 280 4.48 0.94 5.63
CA PHE A 280 4.51 0.09 4.46
C PHE A 280 3.17 0.12 3.74
N GLY A 281 3.20 0.30 2.43
CA GLY A 281 2.12 0.09 1.50
C GLY A 281 2.71 -0.50 0.23
N SER A 282 2.11 -1.54 -0.31
CA SER A 282 2.56 -2.12 -1.59
C SER A 282 1.99 -1.36 -2.77
N ASP A 283 0.68 -1.06 -2.74
CA ASP A 283 -0.05 -0.59 -3.91
C ASP A 283 0.12 -1.58 -5.08
N GLN A 284 -0.17 -2.86 -4.77
CA GLN A 284 0.07 -3.97 -5.69
C GLN A 284 -0.81 -3.92 -6.94
N MET A 285 -1.90 -3.14 -6.90
CA MET A 285 -2.87 -3.04 -7.99
C MET A 285 -3.32 -4.44 -8.47
N VAL A 286 -2.89 -4.86 -9.66
CA VAL A 286 -3.17 -6.19 -10.24
C VAL A 286 -1.91 -7.07 -10.32
N TRP A 287 -0.88 -6.80 -9.51
CA TRP A 287 0.39 -7.55 -9.50
C TRP A 287 0.71 -8.05 -8.08
N PRO A 288 0.06 -9.14 -7.61
CA PRO A 288 0.10 -9.58 -6.21
C PRO A 288 1.51 -9.80 -5.65
N GLU A 289 2.45 -10.36 -6.43
CA GLU A 289 3.80 -10.65 -5.96
C GLU A 289 4.66 -9.39 -5.74
N THR A 290 4.17 -8.20 -6.13
CA THR A 290 4.84 -6.94 -5.77
C THR A 290 4.76 -6.63 -4.28
N ILE A 291 3.83 -7.25 -3.53
CA ILE A 291 3.78 -7.23 -2.06
C ILE A 291 5.11 -7.78 -1.51
N GLU A 292 5.50 -8.98 -1.94
CA GLU A 292 6.78 -9.59 -1.55
C GLU A 292 7.98 -8.73 -1.95
N ARG A 293 7.96 -8.18 -3.17
CA ARG A 293 9.04 -7.28 -3.63
C ARG A 293 9.19 -6.08 -2.71
N GLY A 294 8.07 -5.45 -2.32
CA GLY A 294 8.06 -4.30 -1.41
C GLY A 294 8.57 -4.65 -0.01
N ILE A 295 8.12 -5.77 0.57
CA ILE A 295 8.58 -6.25 1.87
C ILE A 295 10.09 -6.51 1.85
N ASN A 296 10.60 -7.16 0.80
CA ASN A 296 12.04 -7.43 0.65
C ASN A 296 12.84 -6.14 0.55
N VAL A 297 12.39 -5.13 -0.21
CA VAL A 297 13.06 -3.82 -0.30
C VAL A 297 13.19 -3.16 1.08
N ILE A 298 12.16 -3.24 1.95
CA ILE A 298 12.27 -2.71 3.32
C ILE A 298 13.23 -3.54 4.16
N ASN A 299 13.15 -4.88 4.09
CA ASN A 299 14.03 -5.77 4.86
C ASN A 299 15.50 -5.63 4.46
N ASP A 300 15.78 -5.38 3.19
CA ASP A 300 17.13 -5.20 2.65
C ASP A 300 17.67 -3.77 2.80
N ALA A 301 16.87 -2.82 3.34
CA ALA A 301 17.28 -1.41 3.49
C ALA A 301 18.47 -1.27 4.46
N PRO A 302 19.67 -0.91 3.98
CA PRO A 302 20.90 -0.95 4.79
C PRO A 302 21.01 0.20 5.79
N PHE A 303 20.16 1.23 5.64
CA PHE A 303 20.14 2.40 6.52
C PHE A 303 19.11 2.27 7.67
N LEU A 304 18.26 1.24 7.66
CA LEU A 304 17.28 0.97 8.70
C LEU A 304 17.81 -0.07 9.69
N THR A 305 17.63 0.19 10.97
CA THR A 305 17.78 -0.83 12.02
C THR A 305 16.62 -1.81 11.97
N ASP A 306 16.75 -2.99 12.59
CA ASP A 306 15.66 -3.99 12.63
C ASP A 306 14.41 -3.42 13.32
N GLU A 307 14.57 -2.60 14.38
CA GLU A 307 13.44 -1.88 14.99
C GLU A 307 12.76 -0.94 13.98
N GLN A 308 13.53 -0.18 13.21
CA GLN A 308 12.98 0.74 12.21
C GLN A 308 12.27 0.01 11.06
N LYS A 309 12.79 -1.16 10.63
CA LYS A 309 12.09 -2.02 9.66
C LYS A 309 10.76 -2.50 10.22
N ARG A 310 10.72 -2.94 11.48
CA ARG A 310 9.46 -3.31 12.16
C ARG A 310 8.51 -2.13 12.29
N ASP A 311 9.02 -0.93 12.56
CA ASP A 311 8.20 0.28 12.59
C ASP A 311 7.51 0.53 11.25
N VAL A 312 8.25 0.45 10.14
CA VAL A 312 7.70 0.64 8.79
C VAL A 312 6.72 -0.46 8.42
N LEU A 313 7.08 -1.73 8.68
CA LEU A 313 6.28 -2.89 8.25
C LEU A 313 5.04 -3.12 9.14
N PHE A 314 5.02 -2.62 10.39
CA PHE A 314 3.92 -2.92 11.30
C PHE A 314 3.60 -1.80 12.30
N ASN A 315 4.53 -1.41 13.18
CA ASN A 315 4.21 -0.64 14.38
C ASN A 315 3.63 0.75 14.07
N ASN A 316 4.11 1.42 13.01
CA ASN A 316 3.61 2.74 12.62
C ASN A 316 2.18 2.68 12.12
N ALA A 317 1.84 1.66 11.33
CA ALA A 317 0.48 1.43 10.84
C ALA A 317 -0.47 1.01 11.98
N ALA A 318 -0.05 0.11 12.87
CA ALA A 318 -0.83 -0.28 14.04
C ALA A 318 -1.19 0.95 14.91
N ARG A 319 -0.23 1.85 15.14
CA ARG A 319 -0.46 3.11 15.85
C ARG A 319 -1.39 4.05 15.09
N PHE A 320 -1.21 4.22 13.79
CA PHE A 320 -2.05 5.06 12.94
C PHE A 320 -3.49 4.57 12.90
N LEU A 321 -3.70 3.26 12.77
CA LEU A 321 -5.01 2.61 12.77
C LEU A 321 -5.62 2.50 14.18
N ARG A 322 -4.85 2.82 15.23
CA ARG A 322 -5.26 2.71 16.64
C ARG A 322 -5.68 1.29 17.02
N LEU A 323 -4.94 0.29 16.54
CA LEU A 323 -5.18 -1.11 16.89
C LEU A 323 -5.05 -1.30 18.40
N SER A 324 -5.95 -2.09 18.98
CA SER A 324 -5.87 -2.48 20.39
C SER A 324 -4.72 -3.46 20.63
N ASP A 325 -4.28 -3.58 21.89
CA ASP A 325 -3.27 -4.58 22.29
C ASP A 325 -3.75 -6.00 21.96
N ASP A 326 -5.05 -6.28 22.05
CA ASP A 326 -5.66 -7.57 21.70
C ASP A 326 -5.60 -7.81 20.18
N ASP A 327 -5.83 -6.78 19.34
CA ASP A 327 -5.69 -6.89 17.88
C ASP A 327 -4.24 -7.20 17.49
N ILE A 328 -3.30 -6.46 18.07
CA ILE A 328 -1.86 -6.66 17.86
C ILE A 328 -1.44 -8.08 18.29
N ALA A 329 -1.90 -8.51 19.47
CA ALA A 329 -1.59 -9.87 19.95
C ALA A 329 -2.15 -10.96 19.02
N ARG A 330 -3.37 -10.80 18.50
CA ARG A 330 -3.94 -11.74 17.51
C ARG A 330 -3.13 -11.80 16.22
N MET A 331 -2.72 -10.65 15.71
CA MET A 331 -1.90 -10.59 14.48
C MET A 331 -0.56 -11.29 14.65
N HIS A 332 0.05 -11.19 15.83
CA HIS A 332 1.30 -11.91 16.15
C HIS A 332 1.09 -13.40 16.44
N ALA A 333 -0.12 -13.83 16.80
CA ALA A 333 -0.42 -15.24 17.11
C ALA A 333 -0.94 -16.03 15.88
N ALA A 334 -1.30 -15.36 14.79
CA ALA A 334 -1.98 -15.99 13.67
C ALA A 334 -1.19 -17.08 12.93
N ASP A 335 0.13 -17.15 13.12
CA ASP A 335 0.99 -18.22 12.58
C ASP A 335 1.04 -19.48 13.44
N ASN A 336 0.35 -19.51 14.60
CA ASN A 336 0.40 -20.63 15.55
C ASN A 336 -0.85 -21.54 15.53
N GLU A 337 -1.81 -21.30 14.63
CA GLU A 337 -2.93 -22.23 14.42
C GLU A 337 -2.67 -23.09 13.18
N PRO A 338 -2.68 -24.44 13.32
CA PRO A 338 -2.40 -25.37 12.23
C PRO A 338 -3.52 -25.44 11.19
#